data_84ae84e254f815e5eff20b530adb6203
#
_entry.id   84ae84e254f815e5eff20b530adb6203
#
_cell.length_a   1.000
_cell.length_b   1.000
_cell.length_c   1.000
_cell.angle_alpha   90.00
_cell.angle_beta   90.00
_cell.angle_gamma   90.00
#
_symmetry.space_group_name_H-M   'P 1'
#
loop_
_entity.id
_entity.type
_entity.pdbx_description
1 polymer ?
#
loop_
_entity_poly.entity_id
_entity_poly.type
_entity_poly.pdbx_seq_one_letter_code
_entity_poly.pdbx_strand_id
1 'polypeptide(L)'
;MGLLQFLLVIKAMFERNDSVCRFSSTKPEEVSKFIDEVYTSNRFEPLDSRRDQSVDIVGYGYEGVGVYDVDFEMPFSFASDAATQRHLILSCHGGAANFSRGSAEIACTPGDVVPVSLGERFSCVTDAEGISDLAIVIDAHRCEEFILQWTGQPALQPVAFTFSLLNPDFATQWRLASDSLCRMMQMAPPPDGAINGLVEHLLKLLLSAHPSNYMQILNDSRVADERNARKAMAMIMADPMRWQTLGALAYALGCPANALNKALRRLAGKGFADIRYEARLMGLHRTLLKGEEGTFIGTLRKFGYAISGRLIREYSRRFGETPGASYHRNPNAQEAISVYSARSRWFNEDAINQFVDSHLSKTIGLADIARHIGLSEQMTIAVFKEQFSTTPMQYVIERRLNRARWLLRNSSISIQAIAIECGFGTQSYLTTTMKRYWGTTPRRVRMEG
;
A
#
# COMPACT_ATOMS: atom_id res chain seq x y z
N MET A 1 -31.43 -33.29 -8.48
CA MET A 1 -29.99 -33.21 -8.15
C MET A 1 -29.81 -33.74 -6.76
N GLY A 2 -28.97 -34.73 -6.50
CA GLY A 2 -28.90 -35.35 -5.16
C GLY A 2 -28.34 -34.38 -4.12
N LEU A 3 -28.80 -34.48 -2.89
CA LEU A 3 -28.43 -33.61 -1.75
C LEU A 3 -26.90 -33.43 -1.60
N LEU A 4 -26.13 -34.48 -1.86
CA LEU A 4 -24.66 -34.44 -1.80
C LEU A 4 -24.01 -33.54 -2.86
N GLN A 5 -24.57 -33.47 -4.06
CA GLN A 5 -24.10 -32.63 -5.16
C GLN A 5 -24.46 -31.16 -4.91
N PHE A 6 -25.57 -30.94 -4.22
CA PHE A 6 -26.03 -29.63 -3.78
C PHE A 6 -25.16 -29.06 -2.65
N LEU A 7 -24.73 -29.88 -1.69
CA LEU A 7 -23.84 -29.51 -0.59
C LEU A 7 -22.41 -29.12 -1.08
N LEU A 8 -21.94 -29.81 -2.12
CA LEU A 8 -20.69 -29.47 -2.79
C LEU A 8 -20.77 -28.10 -3.51
N VAL A 9 -21.94 -27.75 -4.05
CA VAL A 9 -22.18 -26.45 -4.68
C VAL A 9 -22.14 -25.33 -3.64
N ILE A 10 -22.77 -25.48 -2.48
CA ILE A 10 -22.75 -24.47 -1.40
C ILE A 10 -21.34 -24.23 -0.90
N LYS A 11 -20.55 -25.26 -0.65
CA LYS A 11 -19.15 -25.13 -0.25
C LYS A 11 -18.32 -24.44 -1.32
N ALA A 12 -18.56 -24.74 -2.59
CA ALA A 12 -17.91 -24.08 -3.72
C ALA A 12 -18.35 -22.62 -3.91
N MET A 13 -19.55 -22.23 -3.45
CA MET A 13 -20.05 -20.85 -3.52
C MET A 13 -19.20 -19.86 -2.71
N PHE A 14 -18.72 -20.26 -1.53
CA PHE A 14 -17.82 -19.43 -0.72
C PHE A 14 -16.38 -19.40 -1.26
N GLU A 15 -16.01 -20.40 -2.07
CA GLU A 15 -14.64 -20.54 -2.62
C GLU A 15 -14.51 -20.08 -4.08
N ARG A 16 -15.62 -19.96 -4.86
CA ARG A 16 -15.60 -19.65 -6.30
C ARG A 16 -16.71 -18.69 -6.72
N ASN A 17 -16.35 -17.74 -7.58
CA ASN A 17 -17.14 -16.61 -8.09
C ASN A 17 -18.34 -16.95 -9.02
N ASP A 18 -18.84 -18.19 -9.12
CA ASP A 18 -19.73 -18.59 -10.23
C ASP A 18 -20.95 -19.44 -9.82
N SER A 19 -21.36 -19.44 -8.57
CA SER A 19 -22.43 -20.38 -8.13
C SER A 19 -23.68 -19.66 -7.67
N VAL A 20 -24.77 -19.81 -8.42
CA VAL A 20 -26.13 -19.51 -7.98
C VAL A 20 -26.70 -20.74 -7.30
N CYS A 21 -27.14 -20.60 -6.06
CA CYS A 21 -27.90 -21.62 -5.35
C CYS A 21 -29.38 -21.31 -5.41
N ARG A 22 -30.19 -22.28 -5.76
CA ARG A 22 -31.66 -22.22 -5.64
C ARG A 22 -32.15 -23.39 -4.85
N PHE A 23 -32.82 -23.11 -3.76
CA PHE A 23 -33.38 -24.08 -2.86
C PHE A 23 -34.88 -23.82 -2.69
N SER A 24 -35.69 -24.83 -2.75
CA SER A 24 -37.12 -24.78 -2.42
C SER A 24 -37.50 -26.08 -1.75
N SER A 25 -38.10 -26.00 -0.58
CA SER A 25 -38.56 -27.19 0.14
C SER A 25 -39.73 -26.86 1.08
N THR A 26 -40.61 -27.86 1.25
CA THR A 26 -41.69 -27.85 2.25
C THR A 26 -41.32 -28.72 3.48
N LYS A 27 -40.13 -29.33 3.48
CA LYS A 27 -39.68 -30.23 4.55
C LYS A 27 -38.75 -29.53 5.54
N PRO A 28 -39.10 -29.40 6.79
CA PRO A 28 -38.31 -28.73 7.81
C PRO A 28 -36.87 -29.25 7.95
N GLU A 29 -36.69 -30.55 7.79
CA GLU A 29 -35.40 -31.23 7.88
C GLU A 29 -34.44 -30.80 6.76
N GLU A 30 -34.98 -30.59 5.54
CA GLU A 30 -34.19 -30.10 4.39
C GLU A 30 -33.85 -28.64 4.56
N VAL A 31 -34.75 -27.81 5.11
CA VAL A 31 -34.53 -26.39 5.43
C VAL A 31 -33.45 -26.25 6.52
N SER A 32 -33.60 -26.99 7.64
CA SER A 32 -32.61 -27.00 8.73
C SER A 32 -31.24 -27.39 8.22
N LYS A 33 -31.14 -28.41 7.37
CA LYS A 33 -29.87 -28.85 6.79
C LYS A 33 -29.26 -27.81 5.84
N PHE A 34 -30.06 -27.09 5.07
CA PHE A 34 -29.59 -26.00 4.24
C PHE A 34 -28.98 -24.86 5.11
N ILE A 35 -29.67 -24.48 6.18
CA ILE A 35 -29.19 -23.44 7.09
C ILE A 35 -27.92 -23.91 7.84
N ASP A 36 -27.78 -25.16 8.19
CA ASP A 36 -26.55 -25.73 8.78
C ASP A 36 -25.34 -25.52 7.89
N GLU A 37 -25.46 -25.75 6.61
CA GLU A 37 -24.36 -25.63 5.64
C GLU A 37 -23.98 -24.15 5.35
N VAL A 38 -25.00 -23.28 5.26
CA VAL A 38 -24.81 -21.88 4.90
C VAL A 38 -24.35 -21.04 6.08
N TYR A 39 -24.90 -21.31 7.26
CA TYR A 39 -24.71 -20.43 8.41
C TYR A 39 -24.28 -21.17 9.68
N THR A 40 -25.18 -21.93 10.31
CA THR A 40 -24.91 -22.57 11.60
C THR A 40 -25.85 -23.76 11.86
N SER A 41 -25.38 -24.69 12.69
CA SER A 41 -26.21 -25.77 13.25
C SER A 41 -27.41 -25.20 13.99
N ASN A 42 -28.58 -25.74 13.71
CA ASN A 42 -29.82 -25.13 14.13
C ASN A 42 -30.92 -26.18 14.39
N ARG A 43 -31.97 -25.73 15.10
CA ARG A 43 -33.29 -26.36 15.13
C ARG A 43 -34.26 -25.43 14.43
N PHE A 44 -34.92 -25.96 13.41
CA PHE A 44 -35.96 -25.28 12.63
C PHE A 44 -37.28 -26.05 12.82
N GLU A 45 -38.28 -25.41 13.40
CA GLU A 45 -39.58 -26.02 13.71
C GLU A 45 -40.71 -25.13 13.16
N PRO A 46 -41.52 -25.65 12.19
CA PRO A 46 -42.73 -24.93 11.78
C PRO A 46 -43.73 -24.84 12.92
N LEU A 47 -44.39 -23.71 13.06
CA LEU A 47 -45.41 -23.46 14.09
C LEU A 47 -46.81 -23.81 13.60
N ASP A 48 -47.00 -23.97 12.29
CA ASP A 48 -48.25 -24.41 11.69
C ASP A 48 -47.95 -25.58 10.70
N SER A 49 -48.76 -26.59 10.72
CA SER A 49 -48.60 -27.83 9.93
C SER A 49 -49.39 -27.80 8.60
N ARG A 50 -49.71 -26.65 8.03
CA ARG A 50 -50.36 -26.57 6.73
C ARG A 50 -49.43 -27.09 5.63
N ARG A 51 -49.96 -27.95 4.75
CA ARG A 51 -49.16 -28.78 3.84
C ARG A 51 -48.56 -28.05 2.60
N ASP A 52 -48.96 -26.81 2.35
CA ASP A 52 -48.62 -26.12 1.09
C ASP A 52 -47.66 -24.91 1.27
N GLN A 53 -47.04 -24.81 2.43
CA GLN A 53 -46.11 -23.69 2.72
C GLN A 53 -44.65 -24.08 2.37
N SER A 54 -44.01 -23.28 1.55
CA SER A 54 -42.64 -23.52 1.13
C SER A 54 -41.65 -22.53 1.75
N VAL A 55 -40.41 -22.94 1.74
CA VAL A 55 -39.25 -22.06 1.98
C VAL A 55 -38.49 -21.96 0.65
N ASP A 56 -38.39 -20.77 0.12
CA ASP A 56 -37.72 -20.48 -1.13
C ASP A 56 -36.50 -19.63 -0.88
N ILE A 57 -35.33 -20.09 -1.35
CA ILE A 57 -34.04 -19.41 -1.14
C ILE A 57 -33.29 -19.32 -2.47
N VAL A 58 -32.84 -18.11 -2.81
CA VAL A 58 -31.94 -17.86 -3.93
C VAL A 58 -30.66 -17.24 -3.37
N GLY A 59 -29.54 -17.94 -3.50
CA GLY A 59 -28.26 -17.54 -2.93
C GLY A 59 -27.16 -17.28 -3.97
N TYR A 60 -26.29 -16.36 -3.66
CA TYR A 60 -25.11 -15.98 -4.41
C TYR A 60 -23.91 -15.90 -3.49
N GLY A 61 -22.77 -16.45 -3.88
CA GLY A 61 -21.53 -16.43 -3.11
C GLY A 61 -20.40 -15.70 -3.82
N TYR A 62 -19.60 -14.97 -3.06
CA TYR A 62 -18.42 -14.26 -3.54
C TYR A 62 -17.40 -14.09 -2.41
N GLU A 63 -16.25 -14.74 -2.55
CA GLU A 63 -15.07 -14.56 -1.67
C GLU A 63 -15.37 -14.37 -0.16
N GLY A 64 -16.02 -15.33 0.45
CA GLY A 64 -16.36 -15.32 1.89
C GLY A 64 -17.58 -14.45 2.25
N VAL A 65 -18.37 -14.02 1.26
CA VAL A 65 -19.64 -13.33 1.44
C VAL A 65 -20.73 -14.09 0.69
N GLY A 66 -21.80 -14.48 1.38
CA GLY A 66 -23.00 -15.05 0.80
C GLY A 66 -24.16 -14.07 0.90
N VAL A 67 -24.97 -13.95 -0.15
CA VAL A 67 -26.18 -13.14 -0.19
C VAL A 67 -27.34 -14.08 -0.52
N TYR A 68 -28.34 -14.16 0.34
CA TYR A 68 -29.47 -15.07 0.22
C TYR A 68 -30.76 -14.27 0.30
N ASP A 69 -31.56 -14.34 -0.76
CA ASP A 69 -32.93 -13.85 -0.79
C ASP A 69 -33.81 -15.01 -0.32
N VAL A 70 -34.46 -14.84 0.82
CA VAL A 70 -35.15 -15.91 1.55
C VAL A 70 -36.60 -15.54 1.75
N ASP A 71 -37.48 -16.46 1.41
CA ASP A 71 -38.92 -16.34 1.63
C ASP A 71 -39.42 -17.56 2.42
N PHE A 72 -39.84 -17.31 3.67
CA PHE A 72 -40.49 -18.29 4.52
C PHE A 72 -41.99 -18.01 4.53
N GLU A 73 -42.75 -18.68 3.70
CA GLU A 73 -44.19 -18.53 3.62
C GLU A 73 -44.93 -19.20 4.82
N MET A 74 -44.20 -19.57 5.86
CA MET A 74 -44.73 -20.28 7.01
C MET A 74 -44.26 -19.66 8.33
N PRO A 75 -45.09 -19.67 9.40
CA PRO A 75 -44.61 -19.35 10.72
C PRO A 75 -43.71 -20.46 11.27
N PHE A 76 -42.56 -20.05 11.82
CA PHE A 76 -41.58 -21.00 12.38
C PHE A 76 -40.90 -20.47 13.64
N SER A 77 -40.34 -21.39 14.38
CA SER A 77 -39.31 -21.11 15.38
C SER A 77 -37.97 -21.62 14.89
N PHE A 78 -36.94 -20.84 15.16
CA PHE A 78 -35.55 -21.15 14.85
C PHE A 78 -34.71 -20.96 16.09
N ALA A 79 -33.76 -21.86 16.34
CA ALA A 79 -32.75 -21.69 17.36
C ALA A 79 -31.39 -22.21 16.88
N SER A 80 -30.36 -21.36 16.98
CA SER A 80 -28.98 -21.75 16.68
C SER A 80 -28.40 -22.60 17.81
N ASP A 81 -27.82 -23.77 17.49
CA ASP A 81 -27.30 -24.72 18.48
C ASP A 81 -25.79 -24.54 18.73
N ALA A 82 -25.04 -24.04 17.78
CA ALA A 82 -23.58 -23.94 17.84
C ALA A 82 -23.06 -22.56 17.57
N ALA A 83 -21.83 -22.31 18.03
CA ALA A 83 -21.06 -21.17 17.64
C ALA A 83 -20.67 -21.26 16.15
N THR A 84 -20.88 -20.21 15.41
CA THR A 84 -20.52 -20.12 13.99
C THR A 84 -19.28 -19.24 13.80
N GLN A 85 -18.56 -19.45 12.69
CA GLN A 85 -17.46 -18.58 12.26
C GLN A 85 -17.93 -17.50 11.27
N ARG A 86 -19.24 -17.30 11.14
CA ARG A 86 -19.86 -16.37 10.21
C ARG A 86 -20.74 -15.37 10.94
N HIS A 87 -20.75 -14.14 10.44
CA HIS A 87 -21.74 -13.14 10.82
C HIS A 87 -22.96 -13.29 9.94
N LEU A 88 -24.13 -13.05 10.49
CA LEU A 88 -25.39 -13.00 9.76
C LEU A 88 -26.01 -11.62 9.92
N ILE A 89 -26.36 -10.98 8.81
CA ILE A 89 -27.08 -9.70 8.80
C ILE A 89 -28.37 -9.93 8.04
N LEU A 90 -29.49 -9.84 8.75
CA LEU A 90 -30.83 -10.03 8.22
C LEU A 90 -31.50 -8.68 7.92
N SER A 91 -31.97 -8.51 6.69
CA SER A 91 -32.76 -7.35 6.27
C SER A 91 -34.19 -7.79 6.03
N CYS A 92 -35.12 -7.44 6.90
CA CYS A 92 -36.52 -7.83 6.77
C CYS A 92 -37.22 -7.05 5.65
N HIS A 93 -37.84 -7.77 4.71
CA HIS A 93 -38.60 -7.22 3.60
C HIS A 93 -40.11 -7.39 3.80
N GLY A 94 -40.54 -8.49 4.43
CA GLY A 94 -41.94 -8.82 4.67
C GLY A 94 -42.14 -9.67 5.92
N GLY A 95 -43.33 -9.65 6.47
CA GLY A 95 -43.66 -10.36 7.74
C GLY A 95 -42.99 -9.72 8.96
N ALA A 96 -42.97 -10.40 10.08
CA ALA A 96 -42.30 -9.96 11.30
C ALA A 96 -41.73 -11.15 12.10
N ALA A 97 -40.70 -10.86 12.88
CA ALA A 97 -40.12 -11.88 13.76
C ALA A 97 -39.57 -11.28 15.06
N ASN A 98 -39.63 -12.04 16.12
CA ASN A 98 -38.99 -11.74 17.39
C ASN A 98 -37.70 -12.51 17.52
N PHE A 99 -36.58 -11.81 17.57
CA PHE A 99 -35.25 -12.38 17.80
C PHE A 99 -34.92 -12.30 19.28
N SER A 100 -34.37 -13.36 19.85
CA SER A 100 -34.00 -13.42 21.26
C SER A 100 -32.55 -13.91 21.42
N ARG A 101 -31.81 -13.27 22.33
CA ARG A 101 -30.46 -13.66 22.73
C ARG A 101 -30.27 -13.49 24.24
N GLY A 102 -30.31 -14.59 24.99
CA GLY A 102 -30.32 -14.53 26.45
C GLY A 102 -31.57 -13.78 26.95
N SER A 103 -31.37 -12.65 27.61
CA SER A 103 -32.48 -11.77 28.07
C SER A 103 -32.81 -10.63 27.10
N ALA A 104 -32.08 -10.49 26.01
CA ALA A 104 -32.33 -9.44 25.01
C ALA A 104 -33.33 -9.95 23.97
N GLU A 105 -34.32 -9.11 23.66
CA GLU A 105 -35.33 -9.38 22.64
C GLU A 105 -35.40 -8.20 21.64
N ILE A 106 -35.58 -8.50 20.37
CA ILE A 106 -35.66 -7.56 19.26
C ILE A 106 -36.90 -7.94 18.43
N ALA A 107 -37.86 -7.05 18.35
CA ALA A 107 -38.92 -7.15 17.35
C ALA A 107 -38.41 -6.57 16.03
N CYS A 108 -38.43 -7.38 14.97
CA CYS A 108 -37.99 -7.04 13.64
C CYS A 108 -39.22 -7.00 12.71
N THR A 109 -39.35 -5.90 11.98
CA THR A 109 -40.44 -5.63 11.06
C THR A 109 -39.89 -5.19 9.69
N PRO A 110 -40.71 -5.12 8.64
CA PRO A 110 -40.23 -4.71 7.32
C PRO A 110 -39.50 -3.37 7.35
N GLY A 111 -38.27 -3.40 6.87
CA GLY A 111 -37.37 -2.24 6.87
C GLY A 111 -36.27 -2.31 7.91
N ASP A 112 -36.38 -3.17 8.91
CA ASP A 112 -35.37 -3.37 9.93
C ASP A 112 -34.21 -4.24 9.46
N VAL A 113 -33.06 -4.05 10.10
CA VAL A 113 -31.86 -4.84 9.86
C VAL A 113 -31.29 -5.32 11.19
N VAL A 114 -31.06 -6.63 11.33
CA VAL A 114 -30.54 -7.27 12.53
C VAL A 114 -29.18 -7.90 12.24
N PRO A 115 -28.07 -7.41 12.82
CA PRO A 115 -26.79 -8.09 12.78
C PRO A 115 -26.67 -9.10 13.93
N VAL A 116 -26.27 -10.32 13.60
CA VAL A 116 -25.97 -11.40 14.55
C VAL A 116 -24.47 -11.72 14.45
N SER A 117 -23.79 -11.65 15.57
CA SER A 117 -22.35 -11.89 15.64
C SER A 117 -21.96 -13.35 15.62
N LEU A 118 -20.68 -13.57 15.31
CA LEU A 118 -20.00 -14.85 15.50
C LEU A 118 -20.21 -15.42 16.90
N GLY A 119 -20.30 -16.75 16.98
CA GLY A 119 -20.26 -17.47 18.24
C GLY A 119 -21.47 -17.24 19.12
N GLU A 120 -22.44 -16.48 18.69
CA GLU A 120 -23.63 -16.16 19.44
C GLU A 120 -24.75 -17.15 19.12
N ARG A 121 -25.40 -17.63 20.19
CA ARG A 121 -26.65 -18.41 20.07
C ARG A 121 -27.81 -17.40 20.11
N PHE A 122 -28.73 -17.55 19.18
CA PHE A 122 -29.97 -16.77 19.16
C PHE A 122 -31.12 -17.64 18.75
N SER A 123 -32.33 -17.18 19.03
CA SER A 123 -33.56 -17.77 18.54
C SER A 123 -34.42 -16.71 17.85
N CYS A 124 -35.26 -17.18 16.96
CA CYS A 124 -36.20 -16.34 16.21
C CYS A 124 -37.56 -17.04 16.18
N VAL A 125 -38.60 -16.27 16.39
CA VAL A 125 -40.00 -16.75 16.24
C VAL A 125 -40.71 -15.76 15.32
N THR A 126 -41.23 -16.26 14.21
CA THR A 126 -41.97 -15.43 13.25
C THR A 126 -43.43 -15.27 13.64
N ASP A 127 -44.08 -14.29 13.07
CA ASP A 127 -45.55 -14.18 13.16
C ASP A 127 -46.27 -15.22 12.26
N ALA A 128 -47.60 -15.09 12.15
CA ALA A 128 -48.43 -16.04 11.40
C ALA A 128 -48.19 -16.00 9.87
N GLU A 129 -47.61 -14.94 9.35
CA GLU A 129 -47.35 -14.77 7.91
C GLU A 129 -45.96 -15.23 7.49
N GLY A 130 -45.11 -15.60 8.48
CA GLY A 130 -43.70 -15.93 8.22
C GLY A 130 -42.84 -14.68 8.05
N ILE A 131 -41.71 -14.79 7.34
CA ILE A 131 -40.78 -13.67 7.08
C ILE A 131 -40.15 -13.82 5.71
N SER A 132 -40.00 -12.72 4.98
CA SER A 132 -39.12 -12.61 3.85
C SER A 132 -37.98 -11.65 4.16
N ASP A 133 -36.75 -12.08 3.90
CA ASP A 133 -35.57 -11.31 4.21
C ASP A 133 -34.43 -11.48 3.18
N LEU A 134 -33.54 -10.50 3.14
CA LEU A 134 -32.26 -10.64 2.49
C LEU A 134 -31.18 -10.89 3.56
N ALA A 135 -30.69 -12.12 3.60
CA ALA A 135 -29.65 -12.54 4.53
C ALA A 135 -28.27 -12.37 3.90
N ILE A 136 -27.39 -11.62 4.56
CA ILE A 136 -25.96 -11.53 4.19
C ILE A 136 -25.16 -12.29 5.23
N VAL A 137 -24.44 -13.32 4.77
CA VAL A 137 -23.53 -14.14 5.59
C VAL A 137 -22.09 -13.73 5.26
N ILE A 138 -21.32 -13.37 6.27
CA ILE A 138 -19.94 -12.88 6.11
C ILE A 138 -19.00 -13.73 6.95
N ASP A 139 -17.98 -14.31 6.31
CA ASP A 139 -16.94 -15.04 7.04
C ASP A 139 -16.14 -14.09 7.95
N ALA A 140 -15.76 -14.57 9.14
CA ALA A 140 -14.96 -13.83 10.11
C ALA A 140 -13.71 -13.21 9.48
N HIS A 141 -13.03 -13.99 8.65
CA HIS A 141 -11.82 -13.60 7.96
C HIS A 141 -12.01 -12.33 7.10
N ARG A 142 -13.15 -12.17 6.43
CA ARG A 142 -13.44 -10.95 5.63
C ARG A 142 -13.55 -9.69 6.50
N CYS A 143 -14.15 -9.82 7.68
CA CYS A 143 -14.19 -8.71 8.65
C CYS A 143 -12.78 -8.39 9.20
N GLU A 144 -11.97 -9.40 9.48
CA GLU A 144 -10.60 -9.25 9.98
C GLU A 144 -9.67 -8.64 8.92
N GLU A 145 -9.75 -9.09 7.67
CA GLU A 145 -9.05 -8.49 6.54
C GLU A 145 -9.41 -7.02 6.36
N PHE A 146 -10.71 -6.71 6.44
CA PHE A 146 -11.18 -5.34 6.34
C PHE A 146 -10.64 -4.46 7.47
N ILE A 147 -10.62 -4.95 8.71
CA ILE A 147 -10.03 -4.25 9.87
C ILE A 147 -8.54 -4.02 9.63
N LEU A 148 -7.80 -5.04 9.20
CA LEU A 148 -6.38 -4.93 8.86
C LEU A 148 -6.12 -3.89 7.77
N GLN A 149 -6.90 -3.91 6.70
CA GLN A 149 -6.81 -2.92 5.61
C GLN A 149 -7.19 -1.52 6.08
N TRP A 150 -8.19 -1.39 6.96
CA TRP A 150 -8.63 -0.09 7.46
C TRP A 150 -7.67 0.51 8.47
N THR A 151 -7.23 -0.27 9.46
CA THR A 151 -6.41 0.21 10.58
C THR A 151 -4.90 0.01 10.35
N GLY A 152 -4.53 -0.94 9.48
CA GLY A 152 -3.17 -1.43 9.31
C GLY A 152 -2.68 -2.29 10.48
N GLN A 153 -3.59 -2.75 11.32
CA GLN A 153 -3.31 -3.64 12.45
C GLN A 153 -4.25 -4.86 12.37
N PRO A 154 -3.77 -6.07 12.70
CA PRO A 154 -4.64 -7.24 12.73
C PRO A 154 -5.71 -7.11 13.81
N ALA A 155 -6.86 -7.72 13.57
CA ALA A 155 -7.90 -7.84 14.58
C ALA A 155 -7.38 -8.70 15.73
N LEU A 156 -7.38 -8.16 16.94
CA LEU A 156 -6.91 -8.87 18.15
C LEU A 156 -7.98 -9.77 18.76
N GLN A 157 -9.23 -9.53 18.44
CA GLN A 157 -10.41 -10.27 18.89
C GLN A 157 -11.38 -10.40 17.73
N PRO A 158 -12.20 -11.44 17.70
CA PRO A 158 -13.30 -11.54 16.74
C PRO A 158 -14.21 -10.30 16.82
N VAL A 159 -14.75 -9.89 15.67
CA VAL A 159 -15.73 -8.81 15.62
C VAL A 159 -16.98 -9.24 16.36
N ALA A 160 -17.48 -8.39 17.25
CA ALA A 160 -18.71 -8.59 17.97
C ALA A 160 -19.60 -7.36 17.85
N PHE A 161 -20.79 -7.55 17.28
CA PHE A 161 -21.81 -6.50 17.16
C PHE A 161 -22.73 -6.53 18.39
N THR A 162 -23.23 -5.37 18.78
CA THR A 162 -24.31 -5.32 19.77
C THR A 162 -25.58 -5.92 19.16
N PHE A 163 -26.25 -6.78 19.91
CA PHE A 163 -27.52 -7.37 19.48
C PHE A 163 -28.65 -6.33 19.59
N SER A 164 -28.85 -5.57 18.52
CA SER A 164 -29.88 -4.54 18.39
C SER A 164 -30.12 -4.23 16.91
N LEU A 165 -31.26 -3.60 16.59
CA LEU A 165 -31.52 -3.14 15.23
C LEU A 165 -30.49 -2.10 14.78
N LEU A 166 -30.19 -2.08 13.48
CA LEU A 166 -29.48 -0.95 12.88
C LEU A 166 -30.33 0.33 13.06
N ASN A 167 -29.62 1.46 13.23
CA ASN A 167 -30.29 2.76 13.15
C ASN A 167 -31.04 2.88 11.81
N PRO A 168 -32.29 3.39 11.78
CA PRO A 168 -33.13 3.42 10.58
C PRO A 168 -32.49 4.07 9.34
N ASP A 169 -31.72 5.16 9.53
CA ASP A 169 -31.02 5.81 8.43
C ASP A 169 -29.94 4.89 7.83
N PHE A 170 -29.21 4.18 8.67
CA PHE A 170 -28.21 3.19 8.23
C PHE A 170 -28.84 1.93 7.67
N ALA A 171 -29.96 1.46 8.24
CA ALA A 171 -30.71 0.33 7.71
C ALA A 171 -31.18 0.59 6.27
N THR A 172 -31.61 1.81 5.97
CA THR A 172 -31.98 2.22 4.61
C THR A 172 -30.77 2.16 3.66
N GLN A 173 -29.62 2.70 4.06
CA GLN A 173 -28.40 2.64 3.24
C GLN A 173 -27.88 1.19 3.07
N TRP A 174 -27.94 0.41 4.14
CA TRP A 174 -27.59 -1.01 4.10
C TRP A 174 -28.41 -1.77 3.08
N ARG A 175 -29.75 -1.64 3.12
CA ARG A 175 -30.66 -2.33 2.19
C ARG A 175 -30.39 -1.95 0.73
N LEU A 176 -30.24 -0.65 0.44
CA LEU A 176 -29.92 -0.18 -0.92
C LEU A 176 -28.60 -0.77 -1.44
N ALA A 177 -27.57 -0.82 -0.60
CA ALA A 177 -26.29 -1.39 -0.97
C ALA A 177 -26.36 -2.92 -1.12
N SER A 178 -27.12 -3.61 -0.24
CA SER A 178 -27.35 -5.06 -0.29
C SER A 178 -28.12 -5.49 -1.54
N ASP A 179 -29.17 -4.74 -1.90
CA ASP A 179 -29.93 -4.96 -3.15
C ASP A 179 -29.04 -4.77 -4.38
N SER A 180 -28.19 -3.74 -4.35
CA SER A 180 -27.23 -3.48 -5.44
C SER A 180 -26.21 -4.62 -5.55
N LEU A 181 -25.72 -5.14 -4.42
CA LEU A 181 -24.80 -6.27 -4.37
C LEU A 181 -25.47 -7.54 -4.96
N CYS A 182 -26.68 -7.84 -4.52
CA CYS A 182 -27.45 -8.98 -5.02
C CYS A 182 -27.63 -8.91 -6.54
N ARG A 183 -28.01 -7.76 -7.08
CA ARG A 183 -28.18 -7.54 -8.53
C ARG A 183 -26.87 -7.68 -9.30
N MET A 184 -25.75 -7.21 -8.75
CA MET A 184 -24.44 -7.35 -9.41
C MET A 184 -23.97 -8.79 -9.43
N MET A 185 -24.23 -9.56 -8.36
CA MET A 185 -23.93 -10.99 -8.33
C MET A 185 -24.76 -11.82 -9.33
N GLN A 186 -25.88 -11.29 -9.81
CA GLN A 186 -26.73 -11.91 -10.84
C GLN A 186 -26.21 -11.67 -12.27
N MET A 187 -25.26 -10.76 -12.48
CA MET A 187 -24.72 -10.46 -13.81
C MET A 187 -23.77 -11.57 -14.28
N ALA A 188 -23.71 -11.79 -15.56
CA ALA A 188 -22.81 -12.78 -16.17
C ALA A 188 -21.95 -12.12 -17.28
N PRO A 189 -20.62 -11.97 -17.10
CA PRO A 189 -19.87 -12.27 -15.89
C PRO A 189 -20.11 -11.25 -14.78
N PRO A 190 -19.98 -11.61 -13.51
CA PRO A 190 -20.10 -10.68 -12.40
C PRO A 190 -18.96 -9.66 -12.42
N PRO A 191 -19.22 -8.36 -12.12
CA PRO A 191 -18.20 -7.33 -12.14
C PRO A 191 -17.39 -7.33 -10.81
N ASP A 192 -16.36 -8.17 -10.69
CA ASP A 192 -15.57 -8.41 -9.48
C ASP A 192 -15.13 -7.13 -8.74
N GLY A 193 -14.60 -6.14 -9.45
CA GLY A 193 -14.17 -4.89 -8.83
C GLY A 193 -15.31 -4.08 -8.20
N ALA A 194 -16.51 -4.12 -8.79
CA ALA A 194 -17.69 -3.45 -8.26
C ALA A 194 -18.30 -4.22 -7.07
N ILE A 195 -18.30 -5.54 -7.14
CA ILE A 195 -18.74 -6.41 -6.04
C ILE A 195 -17.86 -6.21 -4.82
N ASN A 196 -16.54 -6.26 -4.97
CA ASN A 196 -15.60 -6.00 -3.88
C ASN A 196 -15.79 -4.59 -3.27
N GLY A 197 -15.99 -3.58 -4.11
CA GLY A 197 -16.28 -2.21 -3.65
C GLY A 197 -17.56 -2.11 -2.82
N LEU A 198 -18.62 -2.82 -3.19
CA LEU A 198 -19.88 -2.87 -2.43
C LEU A 198 -19.73 -3.67 -1.13
N VAL A 199 -19.03 -4.79 -1.14
CA VAL A 199 -18.73 -5.56 0.09
C VAL A 199 -17.93 -4.71 1.08
N GLU A 200 -16.89 -4.01 0.61
CA GLU A 200 -16.13 -3.06 1.44
C GLU A 200 -17.03 -1.93 1.99
N HIS A 201 -17.94 -1.42 1.17
CA HIS A 201 -18.90 -0.39 1.59
C HIS A 201 -19.85 -0.89 2.67
N LEU A 202 -20.42 -2.08 2.52
CA LEU A 202 -21.28 -2.72 3.51
C LEU A 202 -20.54 -2.97 4.82
N LEU A 203 -19.33 -3.53 4.78
CA LEU A 203 -18.51 -3.70 5.98
C LEU A 203 -18.20 -2.37 6.67
N LYS A 204 -17.93 -1.33 5.89
CA LYS A 204 -17.70 0.00 6.42
C LYS A 204 -18.94 0.59 7.09
N LEU A 205 -20.11 0.48 6.48
CA LEU A 205 -21.38 0.90 7.07
C LEU A 205 -21.62 0.17 8.39
N LEU A 206 -21.53 -1.16 8.39
CA LEU A 206 -21.79 -1.97 9.58
C LEU A 206 -20.83 -1.64 10.72
N LEU A 207 -19.53 -1.67 10.46
CA LEU A 207 -18.49 -1.50 11.48
C LEU A 207 -18.36 -0.05 11.99
N SER A 208 -18.75 0.96 11.22
CA SER A 208 -18.67 2.36 11.64
C SER A 208 -19.96 2.90 12.23
N ALA A 209 -21.11 2.33 11.86
CA ALA A 209 -22.44 2.86 12.22
C ALA A 209 -23.16 2.02 13.28
N HIS A 210 -22.88 0.71 13.34
CA HIS A 210 -23.48 -0.16 14.35
C HIS A 210 -22.51 -0.42 15.52
N PRO A 211 -22.98 -0.36 16.78
CA PRO A 211 -22.13 -0.60 17.94
C PRO A 211 -21.44 -1.95 17.88
N SER A 212 -20.11 -1.91 17.95
CA SER A 212 -19.24 -3.09 17.94
C SER A 212 -17.99 -2.86 18.79
N ASN A 213 -17.26 -3.93 19.13
CA ASN A 213 -16.00 -3.84 19.84
C ASN A 213 -14.88 -3.10 19.05
N TYR A 214 -15.08 -2.85 17.74
CA TYR A 214 -14.17 -2.10 16.87
C TYR A 214 -14.63 -0.70 16.50
N MET A 215 -15.87 -0.32 16.81
CA MET A 215 -16.45 0.96 16.41
C MET A 215 -15.63 2.18 16.83
N GLN A 216 -15.11 2.20 18.06
CA GLN A 216 -14.29 3.32 18.54
C GLN A 216 -12.95 3.41 17.81
N ILE A 217 -12.30 2.27 17.57
CA ILE A 217 -11.02 2.20 16.86
C ILE A 217 -11.17 2.65 15.41
N LEU A 218 -12.26 2.22 14.76
CA LEU A 218 -12.50 2.53 13.35
C LEU A 218 -12.93 3.98 13.13
N ASN A 219 -13.58 4.60 14.12
CA ASN A 219 -13.99 6.00 14.09
C ASN A 219 -12.93 6.98 14.65
N ASP A 220 -11.80 6.49 15.20
CA ASP A 220 -10.70 7.36 15.60
C ASP A 220 -10.06 8.00 14.35
N SER A 221 -10.16 9.34 14.27
CA SER A 221 -9.56 10.11 13.18
C SER A 221 -8.04 9.89 13.05
N ARG A 222 -7.35 9.53 14.13
CA ARG A 222 -5.91 9.22 14.12
C ARG A 222 -5.64 7.92 13.36
N VAL A 223 -6.49 6.92 13.52
CA VAL A 223 -6.39 5.64 12.79
C VAL A 223 -6.63 5.86 11.29
N ALA A 224 -7.63 6.67 10.95
CA ALA A 224 -7.91 7.05 9.55
C ALA A 224 -6.73 7.83 8.93
N ASP A 225 -6.15 8.76 9.68
CA ASP A 225 -4.98 9.54 9.27
C ASP A 225 -3.75 8.65 9.05
N GLU A 226 -3.49 7.71 9.94
CA GLU A 226 -2.36 6.77 9.82
C GLU A 226 -2.53 5.79 8.67
N ARG A 227 -3.72 5.28 8.45
CA ARG A 227 -4.06 4.47 7.28
C ARG A 227 -3.77 5.24 5.99
N ASN A 228 -4.25 6.48 5.90
CA ASN A 228 -4.03 7.33 4.74
C ASN A 228 -2.54 7.63 4.55
N ALA A 229 -1.78 7.81 5.64
CA ALA A 229 -0.34 7.99 5.58
C ALA A 229 0.38 6.73 5.06
N ARG A 230 -0.01 5.52 5.50
CA ARG A 230 0.54 4.26 4.97
C ARG A 230 0.23 4.07 3.49
N LYS A 231 -1.03 4.32 3.07
CA LYS A 231 -1.43 4.29 1.65
C LYS A 231 -0.63 5.31 0.83
N ALA A 232 -0.47 6.53 1.34
CA ALA A 232 0.34 7.57 0.71
C ALA A 232 1.79 7.14 0.49
N MET A 233 2.41 6.56 1.51
CA MET A 233 3.79 6.05 1.40
C MET A 233 3.89 4.96 0.33
N ALA A 234 2.97 3.99 0.31
CA ALA A 234 2.94 2.94 -0.70
C ALA A 234 2.77 3.51 -2.12
N MET A 235 1.86 4.47 -2.32
CA MET A 235 1.63 5.15 -3.60
C MET A 235 2.86 5.94 -4.06
N ILE A 236 3.54 6.66 -3.15
CA ILE A 236 4.77 7.40 -3.45
C ILE A 236 5.90 6.42 -3.83
N MET A 237 6.03 5.29 -3.12
CA MET A 237 7.07 4.29 -3.38
C MET A 237 6.84 3.54 -4.70
N ALA A 238 5.59 3.29 -5.07
CA ALA A 238 5.23 2.62 -6.32
C ALA A 238 5.52 3.52 -7.54
N ASP A 239 5.15 4.79 -7.47
CA ASP A 239 5.41 5.77 -8.54
C ASP A 239 5.72 7.16 -7.96
N PRO A 240 6.98 7.45 -7.63
CA PRO A 240 7.39 8.71 -7.02
C PRO A 240 7.31 9.92 -7.97
N MET A 241 7.14 9.70 -9.28
CA MET A 241 7.04 10.77 -10.26
C MET A 241 5.60 11.23 -10.48
N ARG A 242 4.63 10.36 -10.27
CA ARG A 242 3.19 10.65 -10.40
C ARG A 242 2.72 11.71 -9.40
N TRP A 243 3.15 11.60 -8.14
CA TRP A 243 2.67 12.44 -7.06
C TRP A 243 3.54 13.68 -6.86
N GLN A 244 3.29 14.74 -7.66
CA GLN A 244 4.13 15.94 -7.64
C GLN A 244 3.85 16.85 -6.45
N THR A 245 2.62 16.86 -5.97
CA THR A 245 2.18 17.69 -4.84
C THR A 245 1.47 16.89 -3.76
N LEU A 246 1.60 17.34 -2.52
CA LEU A 246 0.83 16.79 -1.39
C LEU A 246 -0.68 16.89 -1.63
N GLY A 247 -1.15 17.99 -2.24
CA GLY A 247 -2.56 18.19 -2.51
C GLY A 247 -3.14 17.15 -3.48
N ALA A 248 -2.42 16.81 -4.55
CA ALA A 248 -2.86 15.78 -5.49
C ALA A 248 -2.95 14.38 -4.83
N LEU A 249 -1.98 14.05 -3.97
CA LEU A 249 -1.99 12.80 -3.24
C LEU A 249 -3.11 12.75 -2.20
N ALA A 250 -3.32 13.83 -1.45
CA ALA A 250 -4.37 13.94 -0.46
C ALA A 250 -5.77 13.88 -1.10
N TYR A 251 -5.96 14.52 -2.26
CA TYR A 251 -7.18 14.43 -3.05
C TYR A 251 -7.48 12.99 -3.47
N ALA A 252 -6.48 12.28 -4.00
CA ALA A 252 -6.63 10.88 -4.39
C ALA A 252 -6.96 9.94 -3.22
N LEU A 253 -6.58 10.32 -1.99
CA LEU A 253 -6.88 9.58 -0.77
C LEU A 253 -8.15 10.05 -0.05
N GLY A 254 -8.83 11.09 -0.58
CA GLY A 254 -10.02 11.65 0.02
C GLY A 254 -9.82 12.25 1.42
N CYS A 255 -8.64 12.87 1.68
CA CYS A 255 -8.31 13.41 3.00
C CYS A 255 -7.69 14.81 2.92
N PRO A 256 -7.76 15.63 4.00
CA PRO A 256 -7.12 16.93 4.04
C PRO A 256 -5.58 16.83 3.96
N ALA A 257 -4.96 17.65 3.10
CA ALA A 257 -3.51 17.64 2.90
C ALA A 257 -2.70 17.88 4.19
N ASN A 258 -3.17 18.77 5.06
CA ASN A 258 -2.51 19.05 6.33
C ASN A 258 -2.57 17.85 7.29
N ALA A 259 -3.71 17.16 7.36
CA ALA A 259 -3.87 15.94 8.17
C ALA A 259 -2.93 14.85 7.65
N LEU A 260 -2.90 14.63 6.34
CA LEU A 260 -2.00 13.66 5.71
C LEU A 260 -0.53 13.96 6.02
N ASN A 261 -0.07 15.20 5.85
CA ASN A 261 1.33 15.54 6.11
C ASN A 261 1.71 15.41 7.61
N LYS A 262 0.77 15.72 8.51
CA LYS A 262 0.93 15.52 9.95
C LYS A 262 1.04 14.02 10.29
N ALA A 263 0.22 13.18 9.66
CA ALA A 263 0.26 11.74 9.84
C ALA A 263 1.53 11.11 9.26
N LEU A 264 2.00 11.56 8.08
CA LEU A 264 3.28 11.15 7.52
C LEU A 264 4.46 11.46 8.45
N ARG A 265 4.49 12.67 9.00
CA ARG A 265 5.53 13.06 9.98
C ARG A 265 5.47 12.23 11.26
N ARG A 266 4.28 11.91 11.73
CA ARG A 266 4.06 11.08 12.92
C ARG A 266 4.52 9.64 12.71
N LEU A 267 4.18 9.07 11.53
CA LEU A 267 4.44 7.67 11.21
C LEU A 267 5.89 7.42 10.75
N ALA A 268 6.43 8.30 9.89
CA ALA A 268 7.73 8.11 9.25
C ALA A 268 8.81 9.09 9.71
N GLY A 269 8.48 10.02 10.62
CA GLY A 269 9.39 11.09 11.05
C GLY A 269 9.67 12.13 9.95
N LYS A 270 9.03 12.02 8.79
CA LYS A 270 9.32 12.81 7.58
C LYS A 270 8.04 13.29 6.91
N GLY A 271 8.09 14.47 6.30
CA GLY A 271 6.99 14.99 5.51
C GLY A 271 6.95 14.42 4.08
N PHE A 272 5.88 14.73 3.35
CA PHE A 272 5.67 14.29 1.96
C PHE A 272 6.88 14.58 1.05
N ALA A 273 7.46 15.78 1.15
CA ALA A 273 8.58 16.19 0.29
C ALA A 273 9.82 15.29 0.47
N ASP A 274 10.12 14.95 1.74
CA ASP A 274 11.28 14.11 2.09
C ASP A 274 11.05 12.65 1.65
N ILE A 275 9.86 12.12 1.91
CA ILE A 275 9.49 10.74 1.52
C ILE A 275 9.54 10.60 -0.01
N ARG A 276 8.96 11.57 -0.73
CA ARG A 276 8.99 11.59 -2.19
C ARG A 276 10.43 11.70 -2.73
N TYR A 277 11.25 12.56 -2.12
CA TYR A 277 12.65 12.69 -2.50
C TYR A 277 13.39 11.36 -2.35
N GLU A 278 13.25 10.68 -1.22
CA GLU A 278 13.85 9.37 -0.97
C GLU A 278 13.35 8.31 -1.93
N ALA A 279 12.04 8.25 -2.19
CA ALA A 279 11.44 7.31 -3.12
C ALA A 279 12.00 7.51 -4.55
N ARG A 280 12.14 8.76 -5.00
CA ARG A 280 12.77 9.10 -6.29
C ARG A 280 14.22 8.64 -6.34
N LEU A 281 14.97 8.88 -5.27
CA LEU A 281 16.40 8.50 -5.19
C LEU A 281 16.56 6.97 -5.21
N MET A 282 15.68 6.24 -4.51
CA MET A 282 15.65 4.76 -4.55
C MET A 282 15.21 4.23 -5.92
N GLY A 283 14.22 4.85 -6.55
CA GLY A 283 13.79 4.53 -7.91
C GLY A 283 14.93 4.71 -8.92
N LEU A 284 15.64 5.85 -8.84
CA LEU A 284 16.82 6.13 -9.65
C LEU A 284 17.89 5.05 -9.46
N HIS A 285 18.26 4.73 -8.20
CA HIS A 285 19.28 3.73 -7.92
C HIS A 285 18.91 2.35 -8.48
N ARG A 286 17.65 1.93 -8.29
CA ARG A 286 17.14 0.65 -8.82
C ARG A 286 17.20 0.59 -10.35
N THR A 287 16.83 1.69 -11.03
CA THR A 287 16.85 1.77 -12.49
C THR A 287 18.28 1.79 -13.03
N LEU A 288 19.20 2.51 -12.37
CA LEU A 288 20.62 2.50 -12.76
C LEU A 288 21.25 1.10 -12.64
N LEU A 289 20.91 0.34 -11.61
CA LEU A 289 21.40 -1.05 -11.42
C LEU A 289 20.77 -2.05 -12.40
N LYS A 290 19.48 -1.88 -12.75
CA LYS A 290 18.78 -2.82 -13.66
C LYS A 290 19.20 -2.70 -15.11
N GLY A 291 19.70 -1.55 -15.53
CA GLY A 291 20.12 -1.32 -16.90
C GLY A 291 18.98 -1.26 -17.90
N GLU A 292 17.88 -0.67 -17.50
CA GLU A 292 16.82 -0.34 -18.44
C GLU A 292 17.39 0.56 -19.57
N GLU A 293 16.96 0.33 -20.80
CA GLU A 293 17.44 1.05 -21.99
C GLU A 293 17.34 2.56 -21.80
N GLY A 294 18.47 3.25 -21.94
CA GLY A 294 18.52 4.70 -21.86
C GLY A 294 19.92 5.23 -21.49
N THR A 295 20.16 6.51 -21.81
CA THR A 295 21.39 7.18 -21.41
C THR A 295 21.36 7.49 -19.92
N PHE A 296 22.53 7.56 -19.27
CA PHE A 296 22.67 8.00 -17.88
C PHE A 296 21.91 9.29 -17.57
N ILE A 297 22.07 10.30 -18.45
CA ILE A 297 21.36 11.58 -18.31
C ILE A 297 19.85 11.42 -18.49
N GLY A 298 19.40 10.59 -19.43
CA GLY A 298 17.99 10.27 -19.63
C GLY A 298 17.36 9.65 -18.38
N THR A 299 18.05 8.69 -17.76
CA THR A 299 17.62 8.07 -16.51
C THR A 299 17.52 9.08 -15.37
N LEU A 300 18.50 9.96 -15.19
CA LEU A 300 18.43 11.02 -14.18
C LEU A 300 17.21 11.92 -14.41
N ARG A 301 16.96 12.35 -15.65
CA ARG A 301 15.83 13.21 -16.02
C ARG A 301 14.49 12.52 -15.79
N LYS A 302 14.37 11.21 -16.06
CA LYS A 302 13.17 10.40 -15.79
C LYS A 302 12.75 10.53 -14.32
N PHE A 303 13.71 10.59 -13.39
CA PHE A 303 13.46 10.80 -11.97
C PHE A 303 13.49 12.27 -11.53
N GLY A 304 13.52 13.22 -12.48
CA GLY A 304 13.52 14.65 -12.21
C GLY A 304 14.79 15.16 -11.54
N TYR A 305 15.92 14.52 -11.79
CA TYR A 305 17.23 14.97 -11.34
C TYR A 305 18.03 15.61 -12.48
N ALA A 306 18.69 16.69 -12.15
CA ALA A 306 19.83 17.21 -12.91
C ALA A 306 21.11 16.81 -12.18
N ILE A 307 22.19 16.65 -12.94
CA ILE A 307 23.50 16.38 -12.34
C ILE A 307 23.91 17.60 -11.50
N SER A 308 24.11 17.35 -10.21
CA SER A 308 24.53 18.39 -9.27
C SER A 308 25.36 17.79 -8.15
N GLY A 309 26.26 18.57 -7.58
CA GLY A 309 27.03 18.14 -6.42
C GLY A 309 26.15 17.73 -5.22
N ARG A 310 24.93 18.27 -5.14
CA ARG A 310 23.95 17.87 -4.13
C ARG A 310 23.47 16.43 -4.38
N LEU A 311 23.05 16.11 -5.61
CA LEU A 311 22.61 14.74 -5.96
C LEU A 311 23.72 13.73 -5.69
N ILE A 312 24.94 14.01 -6.13
CA ILE A 312 26.08 13.09 -5.95
C ILE A 312 26.33 12.83 -4.46
N ARG A 313 26.39 13.89 -3.63
CA ARG A 313 26.60 13.71 -2.17
C ARG A 313 25.50 12.92 -1.49
N GLU A 314 24.25 13.26 -1.78
CA GLU A 314 23.11 12.61 -1.14
C GLU A 314 22.95 11.16 -1.58
N TYR A 315 23.17 10.89 -2.86
CA TYR A 315 23.18 9.55 -3.42
C TYR A 315 24.34 8.72 -2.82
N SER A 316 25.57 9.25 -2.82
CA SER A 316 26.72 8.54 -2.26
C SER A 316 26.58 8.29 -0.76
N ARG A 317 25.98 9.23 -0.02
CA ARG A 317 25.68 9.01 1.41
C ARG A 317 24.68 7.87 1.63
N ARG A 318 23.72 7.70 0.71
CA ARG A 318 22.65 6.71 0.85
C ARG A 318 23.07 5.32 0.38
N PHE A 319 23.82 5.25 -0.73
CA PHE A 319 24.13 3.99 -1.42
C PHE A 319 25.59 3.59 -1.36
N GLY A 320 26.45 4.42 -0.78
CA GLY A 320 27.89 4.14 -0.68
C GLY A 320 28.68 4.37 -1.96
N GLU A 321 28.02 4.75 -3.06
CA GLU A 321 28.61 4.93 -4.38
C GLU A 321 27.99 6.10 -5.13
N THR A 322 28.61 6.58 -6.21
CA THR A 322 28.04 7.65 -7.05
C THR A 322 26.98 7.10 -8.00
N PRO A 323 26.04 7.94 -8.49
CA PRO A 323 25.09 7.51 -9.53
C PRO A 323 25.76 6.95 -10.78
N GLY A 324 26.90 7.52 -11.18
CA GLY A 324 27.70 7.03 -12.31
C GLY A 324 28.28 5.63 -12.04
N ALA A 325 28.78 5.36 -10.84
CA ALA A 325 29.28 4.05 -10.47
C ALA A 325 28.18 2.98 -10.50
N SER A 326 26.98 3.30 -9.99
CA SER A 326 25.81 2.42 -10.08
C SER A 326 25.43 2.13 -11.53
N TYR A 327 25.46 3.12 -12.42
CA TYR A 327 25.18 2.95 -13.86
C TYR A 327 26.21 2.05 -14.53
N HIS A 328 27.51 2.20 -14.25
CA HIS A 328 28.58 1.39 -14.84
C HIS A 328 28.67 -0.04 -14.30
N ARG A 329 28.04 -0.32 -13.15
CA ARG A 329 27.96 -1.70 -12.61
C ARG A 329 26.97 -2.58 -13.37
N ASN A 330 26.14 -1.98 -14.20
CA ASN A 330 25.14 -2.68 -14.98
C ASN A 330 25.78 -3.53 -16.11
N PRO A 331 25.49 -4.83 -16.20
CA PRO A 331 26.03 -5.69 -17.27
C PRO A 331 25.61 -5.24 -18.67
N ASN A 332 24.39 -4.70 -18.83
CA ASN A 332 23.89 -4.18 -20.13
C ASN A 332 24.53 -2.85 -20.53
N ALA A 333 25.00 -2.04 -19.55
CA ALA A 333 25.78 -0.84 -19.84
C ALA A 333 27.17 -1.19 -20.43
N GLN A 334 27.72 -2.34 -20.08
CA GLN A 334 28.99 -2.81 -20.64
C GLN A 334 28.88 -3.19 -22.13
N GLU A 335 27.73 -3.73 -22.57
CA GLU A 335 27.48 -3.97 -24.00
C GLU A 335 27.26 -2.68 -24.79
N ALA A 336 26.49 -1.73 -24.23
CA ALA A 336 26.32 -0.40 -24.81
C ALA A 336 27.65 0.39 -24.85
N ILE A 337 28.52 0.21 -23.85
CA ILE A 337 29.87 0.76 -23.82
C ILE A 337 30.74 0.13 -24.91
N SER A 338 30.56 -1.14 -25.25
CA SER A 338 31.31 -1.79 -26.34
C SER A 338 30.96 -1.20 -27.71
N VAL A 339 29.72 -0.79 -27.95
CA VAL A 339 29.27 -0.11 -29.17
C VAL A 339 29.66 1.39 -29.15
N TYR A 340 29.66 2.03 -27.97
CA TYR A 340 30.12 3.42 -27.79
C TYR A 340 31.65 3.52 -27.67
N SER A 341 32.33 2.51 -27.11
CA SER A 341 33.79 2.47 -27.00
C SER A 341 34.47 2.36 -28.37
N ALA A 342 33.78 1.87 -29.39
CA ALA A 342 34.25 1.97 -30.77
C ALA A 342 34.29 3.42 -31.28
N ARG A 343 33.49 4.35 -30.67
CA ARG A 343 33.48 5.78 -30.93
C ARG A 343 34.25 6.62 -29.90
N SER A 344 34.42 6.11 -28.65
CA SER A 344 35.16 6.81 -27.59
C SER A 344 36.47 6.09 -27.21
N ARG A 345 37.21 5.59 -28.21
CA ARG A 345 38.57 5.03 -28.05
C ARG A 345 39.58 6.00 -27.42
N TRP A 346 39.16 7.20 -27.07
CA TRP A 346 40.00 8.29 -26.63
C TRP A 346 39.86 8.69 -25.18
N PHE A 347 38.88 8.13 -24.45
CA PHE A 347 38.65 8.51 -23.06
C PHE A 347 38.92 7.33 -22.10
N ASN A 348 40.09 7.36 -21.48
CA ASN A 348 40.51 6.43 -20.46
C ASN A 348 40.38 7.12 -19.08
N GLU A 349 39.30 6.79 -18.33
CA GLU A 349 39.05 7.33 -16.99
C GLU A 349 40.20 7.05 -16.01
N ASP A 350 40.75 5.83 -16.04
CA ASP A 350 41.87 5.45 -15.19
C ASP A 350 43.13 6.25 -15.50
N ALA A 351 43.38 6.53 -16.77
CA ALA A 351 44.52 7.37 -17.18
C ALA A 351 44.34 8.82 -16.70
N ILE A 352 43.11 9.35 -16.74
CA ILE A 352 42.80 10.68 -16.19
C ILE A 352 42.94 10.71 -14.68
N ASN A 353 42.39 9.71 -13.99
CA ASN A 353 42.54 9.57 -12.55
C ASN A 353 44.01 9.52 -12.15
N GLN A 354 44.79 8.68 -12.82
CA GLN A 354 46.21 8.52 -12.57
C GLN A 354 47.00 9.80 -12.88
N PHE A 355 46.65 10.50 -13.99
CA PHE A 355 47.28 11.78 -14.34
C PHE A 355 46.97 12.83 -13.27
N VAL A 356 45.72 13.03 -12.90
CA VAL A 356 45.31 14.01 -11.91
C VAL A 356 45.93 13.70 -10.54
N ASP A 357 45.88 12.43 -10.09
CA ASP A 357 46.41 12.02 -8.79
C ASP A 357 47.95 12.20 -8.69
N SER A 358 48.65 11.90 -9.77
CA SER A 358 50.12 12.13 -9.82
C SER A 358 50.56 13.57 -9.89
N HIS A 359 49.61 14.48 -10.18
CA HIS A 359 49.88 15.92 -10.32
C HIS A 359 49.13 16.77 -9.31
N LEU A 360 48.47 16.19 -8.28
CA LEU A 360 47.66 16.96 -7.34
C LEU A 360 48.38 18.13 -6.65
N SER A 361 49.67 17.94 -6.32
CA SER A 361 50.53 18.96 -5.72
C SER A 361 50.98 20.07 -6.67
N LYS A 362 50.83 19.85 -7.99
CA LYS A 362 51.29 20.79 -9.02
C LYS A 362 50.12 21.64 -9.51
N THR A 363 50.45 22.74 -10.19
CA THR A 363 49.45 23.55 -10.91
C THR A 363 48.96 22.75 -12.12
N ILE A 364 47.71 22.31 -12.11
CA ILE A 364 47.08 21.66 -13.25
C ILE A 364 46.08 22.63 -13.83
N GLY A 365 46.21 22.95 -15.12
CA GLY A 365 45.26 23.74 -15.89
C GLY A 365 44.40 22.89 -16.83
N LEU A 366 43.36 23.49 -17.39
CA LEU A 366 42.50 22.83 -18.39
C LEU A 366 43.31 22.36 -19.60
N ALA A 367 44.31 23.19 -20.06
CA ALA A 367 45.16 22.84 -21.15
C ALA A 367 46.03 21.58 -20.90
N ASP A 368 46.44 21.34 -19.65
CA ASP A 368 47.25 20.17 -19.30
C ASP A 368 46.44 18.89 -19.39
N ILE A 369 45.19 18.94 -18.87
CA ILE A 369 44.25 17.82 -18.96
C ILE A 369 43.92 17.56 -20.45
N ALA A 370 43.58 18.61 -21.21
CA ALA A 370 43.24 18.53 -22.63
C ALA A 370 44.38 17.91 -23.45
N ARG A 371 45.61 18.32 -23.19
CA ARG A 371 46.81 17.76 -23.84
C ARG A 371 47.01 16.27 -23.45
N HIS A 372 46.81 15.94 -22.21
CA HIS A 372 46.98 14.54 -21.74
C HIS A 372 45.99 13.57 -22.40
N ILE A 373 44.74 14.01 -22.56
CA ILE A 373 43.70 13.18 -23.21
C ILE A 373 43.63 13.36 -24.73
N GLY A 374 44.45 14.22 -25.30
CA GLY A 374 44.50 14.44 -26.75
C GLY A 374 43.28 15.15 -27.32
N LEU A 375 42.57 16.01 -26.54
CA LEU A 375 41.39 16.75 -26.95
C LEU A 375 41.63 18.27 -26.91
N SER A 376 40.79 19.04 -27.59
CA SER A 376 40.71 20.48 -27.37
C SER A 376 40.14 20.83 -25.99
N GLU A 377 40.44 22.02 -25.46
CA GLU A 377 39.91 22.46 -24.18
C GLU A 377 38.37 22.44 -24.15
N GLN A 378 37.73 22.89 -25.26
CA GLN A 378 36.26 22.85 -25.38
C GLN A 378 35.70 21.42 -25.36
N MET A 379 36.33 20.48 -26.08
CA MET A 379 35.97 19.08 -26.06
C MET A 379 36.23 18.47 -24.69
N THR A 380 37.34 18.82 -24.04
CA THR A 380 37.66 18.38 -22.68
C THR A 380 36.56 18.78 -21.68
N ILE A 381 36.08 20.03 -21.73
CA ILE A 381 34.97 20.50 -20.90
C ILE A 381 33.70 19.70 -21.21
N ALA A 382 33.39 19.47 -22.49
CA ALA A 382 32.19 18.70 -22.88
C ALA A 382 32.26 17.25 -22.37
N VAL A 383 33.39 16.59 -22.59
CA VAL A 383 33.62 15.19 -22.15
C VAL A 383 33.60 15.09 -20.62
N PHE A 384 34.22 16.01 -19.88
CA PHE A 384 34.15 15.99 -18.42
C PHE A 384 32.72 16.24 -17.90
N LYS A 385 31.97 17.13 -18.54
CA LYS A 385 30.55 17.34 -18.22
C LYS A 385 29.71 16.08 -18.51
N GLU A 386 30.00 15.38 -19.59
CA GLU A 386 29.31 14.19 -20.02
C GLU A 386 29.66 12.99 -19.14
N GLN A 387 30.93 12.74 -18.87
CA GLN A 387 31.45 11.56 -18.19
C GLN A 387 31.43 11.71 -16.66
N PHE A 388 31.91 12.84 -16.15
CA PHE A 388 32.03 13.09 -14.70
C PHE A 388 31.01 14.09 -14.18
N SER A 389 30.17 14.67 -15.04
CA SER A 389 29.14 15.63 -14.64
C SER A 389 29.66 16.86 -13.93
N THR A 390 30.93 17.19 -14.18
CA THR A 390 31.64 18.31 -13.57
C THR A 390 32.57 18.94 -14.60
N THR A 391 33.10 20.12 -14.31
CA THR A 391 34.16 20.67 -15.15
C THR A 391 35.49 20.03 -14.80
N PRO A 392 36.49 20.00 -15.73
CA PRO A 392 37.82 19.45 -15.45
C PRO A 392 38.45 20.05 -14.20
N MET A 393 38.33 21.37 -14.00
CA MET A 393 38.89 22.03 -12.84
C MET A 393 38.15 21.74 -11.53
N GLN A 394 36.84 21.56 -11.57
CA GLN A 394 36.07 21.11 -10.40
C GLN A 394 36.43 19.68 -10.02
N TYR A 395 36.64 18.83 -11.02
CA TYR A 395 37.11 17.45 -10.79
C TYR A 395 38.48 17.44 -10.09
N VAL A 396 39.45 18.23 -10.55
CA VAL A 396 40.75 18.38 -9.88
C VAL A 396 40.59 18.84 -8.42
N ILE A 397 39.74 19.84 -8.18
CA ILE A 397 39.47 20.32 -6.81
C ILE A 397 38.89 19.19 -5.92
N GLU A 398 37.96 18.40 -6.43
CA GLU A 398 37.39 17.30 -5.68
C GLU A 398 38.45 16.23 -5.33
N ARG A 399 39.29 15.85 -6.28
CA ARG A 399 40.41 14.92 -6.05
C ARG A 399 41.37 15.47 -4.98
N ARG A 400 41.73 16.74 -5.06
CA ARG A 400 42.57 17.43 -4.05
C ARG A 400 41.91 17.42 -2.66
N LEU A 401 40.62 17.70 -2.57
CA LEU A 401 39.89 17.71 -1.32
C LEU A 401 39.81 16.30 -0.70
N ASN A 402 39.59 15.27 -1.52
CA ASN A 402 39.56 13.88 -1.06
C ASN A 402 40.93 13.46 -0.52
N ARG A 403 42.03 13.81 -1.18
CA ARG A 403 43.38 13.56 -0.69
C ARG A 403 43.64 14.32 0.62
N ALA A 404 43.26 15.58 0.69
CA ALA A 404 43.41 16.38 1.90
C ALA A 404 42.64 15.78 3.08
N ARG A 405 41.41 15.31 2.84
CA ARG A 405 40.62 14.65 3.88
C ARG A 405 41.24 13.36 4.39
N TRP A 406 41.81 12.58 3.47
CA TRP A 406 42.51 11.36 3.84
C TRP A 406 43.74 11.66 4.72
N LEU A 407 44.55 12.66 4.32
CA LEU A 407 45.72 13.09 5.09
C LEU A 407 45.35 13.68 6.46
N LEU A 408 44.28 14.46 6.53
CA LEU A 408 43.77 15.02 7.79
C LEU A 408 43.40 13.94 8.81
N ARG A 409 42.88 12.81 8.34
CA ARG A 409 42.46 11.70 9.21
C ARG A 409 43.60 10.70 9.52
N ASN A 410 44.54 10.55 8.60
CA ASN A 410 45.52 9.46 8.67
C ASN A 410 46.96 9.96 8.85
N SER A 411 47.18 11.26 9.12
CA SER A 411 48.50 11.79 9.37
C SER A 411 48.52 12.93 10.38
N SER A 412 49.67 13.14 11.02
CA SER A 412 49.92 14.20 11.96
C SER A 412 50.55 15.47 11.36
N ILE A 413 50.75 15.50 10.04
CA ILE A 413 51.37 16.66 9.37
C ILE A 413 50.48 17.90 9.49
N SER A 414 51.08 19.09 9.45
CA SER A 414 50.34 20.34 9.66
C SER A 414 49.31 20.57 8.54
N ILE A 415 48.22 21.29 8.87
CA ILE A 415 47.18 21.63 7.85
C ILE A 415 47.77 22.45 6.73
N GLN A 416 48.77 23.29 7.01
CA GLN A 416 49.52 24.03 6.01
C GLN A 416 50.27 23.08 5.05
N ALA A 417 50.97 22.07 5.59
CA ALA A 417 51.67 21.07 4.78
C ALA A 417 50.70 20.27 3.88
N ILE A 418 49.54 19.85 4.46
CA ILE A 418 48.45 19.18 3.69
C ILE A 418 47.95 20.08 2.56
N ALA A 419 47.78 21.39 2.83
CA ALA A 419 47.32 22.32 1.79
C ALA A 419 48.33 22.42 0.63
N ILE A 420 49.62 22.42 0.91
CA ILE A 420 50.67 22.43 -0.10
C ILE A 420 50.70 21.10 -0.84
N GLU A 421 50.74 19.97 -0.13
CA GLU A 421 50.80 18.62 -0.72
C GLU A 421 49.60 18.33 -1.64
N CYS A 422 48.41 18.83 -1.28
CA CYS A 422 47.21 18.66 -2.09
C CYS A 422 46.99 19.79 -3.13
N GLY A 423 47.95 20.68 -3.35
CA GLY A 423 47.91 21.69 -4.39
C GLY A 423 46.97 22.85 -4.13
N PHE A 424 46.60 23.13 -2.87
CA PHE A 424 45.87 24.34 -2.50
C PHE A 424 46.79 25.56 -2.25
N GLY A 425 48.08 25.32 -2.08
CA GLY A 425 49.08 26.36 -1.85
C GLY A 425 49.02 26.96 -0.45
N THR A 426 47.84 27.29 0.08
CA THR A 426 47.69 27.89 1.42
C THR A 426 46.61 27.19 2.23
N GLN A 427 46.82 27.18 3.55
CA GLN A 427 45.82 26.66 4.50
C GLN A 427 44.48 27.42 4.40
N SER A 428 44.53 28.72 4.16
CA SER A 428 43.33 29.57 4.02
C SER A 428 42.48 29.12 2.82
N TYR A 429 43.10 28.86 1.67
CA TYR A 429 42.39 28.41 0.47
C TYR A 429 41.83 27.01 0.63
N LEU A 430 42.58 26.06 1.26
CA LEU A 430 42.07 24.76 1.62
C LEU A 430 40.82 24.88 2.52
N THR A 431 40.90 25.73 3.58
CA THR A 431 39.81 25.92 4.53
C THR A 431 38.54 26.48 3.87
N THR A 432 38.71 27.51 3.02
CA THR A 432 37.59 28.13 2.28
C THR A 432 36.95 27.12 1.31
N THR A 433 37.77 26.36 0.59
CA THR A 433 37.32 25.36 -0.35
C THR A 433 36.60 24.20 0.34
N MET A 434 37.12 23.67 1.47
CA MET A 434 36.46 22.67 2.25
C MET A 434 35.11 23.14 2.82
N LYS A 435 35.05 24.39 3.31
CA LYS A 435 33.78 25.00 3.76
C LYS A 435 32.75 25.05 2.63
N ARG A 436 33.20 25.51 1.44
CA ARG A 436 32.35 25.67 0.25
C ARG A 436 31.80 24.32 -0.25
N TYR A 437 32.62 23.29 -0.29
CA TYR A 437 32.27 21.99 -0.87
C TYR A 437 31.62 21.03 0.13
N TRP A 438 32.06 21.06 1.40
CA TRP A 438 31.65 20.07 2.43
C TRP A 438 31.04 20.69 3.69
N GLY A 439 30.96 22.02 3.81
CA GLY A 439 30.40 22.71 4.98
C GLY A 439 31.23 22.55 6.26
N THR A 440 32.48 22.03 6.16
CA THR A 440 33.35 21.75 7.31
C THR A 440 34.73 22.36 7.14
N THR A 441 35.55 22.36 8.20
CA THR A 441 36.91 22.87 8.20
C THR A 441 37.94 21.74 8.35
N PRO A 442 39.19 21.95 7.84
CA PRO A 442 40.26 20.98 8.04
C PRO A 442 40.47 20.57 9.50
N ARG A 443 40.42 21.54 10.42
CA ARG A 443 40.57 21.30 11.85
C ARG A 443 39.48 20.37 12.41
N ARG A 444 38.24 20.59 11.98
CA ARG A 444 37.12 19.76 12.41
C ARG A 444 37.21 18.33 11.86
N VAL A 445 37.58 18.18 10.59
CA VAL A 445 37.78 16.86 9.97
C VAL A 445 38.90 16.07 10.68
N ARG A 446 39.95 16.75 11.14
CA ARG A 446 41.05 16.11 11.91
C ARG A 446 40.63 15.67 13.29
N MET A 447 39.69 16.41 13.94
CA MET A 447 39.20 16.07 15.28
C MET A 447 38.12 14.95 15.27
N GLU A 448 37.47 14.74 14.13
CA GLU A 448 36.43 13.72 13.95
C GLU A 448 36.99 12.37 13.44
N GLY A 449 38.24 12.30 13.08
CA GLY A 449 38.97 11.10 12.60
C GLY A 449 40.00 10.64 13.58
#